data_9daed0398c1056163ec5f633828f58f1
#
_entry.id   9daed0398c1056163ec5f633828f58f1
#
_cell.length_a   1.000
_cell.length_b   1.000
_cell.length_c   1.000
_cell.angle_alpha   90.00
_cell.angle_beta   90.00
_cell.angle_gamma   90.00
#
_symmetry.space_group_name_H-M   'P 1'
#
loop_
_entity.id
_entity.type
_entity.pdbx_description
1 polymer ?
#
loop_
_entity_poly.entity_id
_entity_poly.type
_entity_poly.pdbx_seq_one_letter_code
_entity_poly.pdbx_strand_id
1 'polypeptide(L)'
;MIYTVECSFADSATEAEWNNFYSLEKLPALISVSGFHTSQRFKAVSAGCPVYLAIHSIDNLDVLLGDEYRQKGGGNFARWQQHITDWHRNLYGGRDRAPAIGEEDYLVMSTVGPAPLLELGLTPVQLQAVALERFPAHRWVATMRQRSDCNVEAVPEGVHLYVPMTDQLRSDKEIAVTAWRDSRHA
;
A
#
# COMPACT_ATOMS: atom_id res chain seq x y z
N MET A 1 5.13 11.14 -2.90
CA MET A 1 4.57 10.83 -1.56
C MET A 1 3.91 9.46 -1.55
N ILE A 2 3.76 8.85 -0.39
CA ILE A 2 3.13 7.53 -0.22
C ILE A 2 1.75 7.70 0.42
N TYR A 3 0.71 7.34 -0.30
CA TYR A 3 -0.66 7.32 0.18
C TYR A 3 -1.06 5.89 0.54
N THR A 4 -1.55 5.70 1.77
CA THR A 4 -2.01 4.39 2.26
C THR A 4 -3.50 4.42 2.55
N VAL A 5 -4.17 3.33 2.20
CA VAL A 5 -5.56 3.03 2.57
C VAL A 5 -5.56 1.67 3.25
N GLU A 6 -6.02 1.64 4.49
CA GLU A 6 -6.13 0.43 5.29
C GLU A 6 -7.60 0.18 5.61
N CYS A 7 -8.03 -1.06 5.60
CA CYS A 7 -9.38 -1.45 6.03
C CYS A 7 -9.46 -2.95 6.32
N SER A 8 -10.55 -3.32 7.00
CA SER A 8 -11.01 -4.69 7.11
C SER A 8 -12.37 -4.82 6.41
N PHE A 9 -12.81 -6.06 6.18
CA PHE A 9 -14.08 -6.34 5.51
C PHE A 9 -14.91 -7.29 6.37
N ALA A 10 -16.15 -6.90 6.71
CA ALA A 10 -16.95 -7.59 7.72
C ALA A 10 -17.83 -8.71 7.18
N ASP A 11 -18.10 -8.75 5.86
CA ASP A 11 -18.98 -9.75 5.25
C ASP A 11 -18.18 -10.81 4.49
N SER A 12 -17.89 -11.92 5.14
CA SER A 12 -17.14 -13.03 4.54
C SER A 12 -17.80 -13.64 3.31
N ALA A 13 -19.12 -13.51 3.15
CA ALA A 13 -19.85 -14.07 2.02
C ALA A 13 -19.56 -13.31 0.71
N THR A 14 -19.28 -12.01 0.78
CA THR A 14 -18.98 -11.17 -0.39
C THR A 14 -17.54 -10.67 -0.45
N GLU A 15 -16.67 -11.08 0.49
CA GLU A 15 -15.29 -10.63 0.57
C GLU A 15 -14.48 -10.92 -0.70
N ALA A 16 -14.65 -12.10 -1.29
CA ALA A 16 -13.96 -12.46 -2.53
C ALA A 16 -14.40 -11.57 -3.71
N GLU A 17 -15.68 -11.27 -3.81
CA GLU A 17 -16.23 -10.40 -4.85
C GLU A 17 -15.72 -8.95 -4.68
N TRP A 18 -15.71 -8.45 -3.43
CA TRP A 18 -15.14 -7.14 -3.12
C TRP A 18 -13.64 -7.06 -3.47
N ASN A 19 -12.87 -8.10 -3.16
CA ASN A 19 -11.45 -8.16 -3.50
C ASN A 19 -11.22 -8.13 -5.02
N ASN A 20 -12.03 -8.84 -5.79
CA ASN A 20 -11.99 -8.81 -7.25
C ASN A 20 -12.32 -7.41 -7.78
N PHE A 21 -13.40 -6.79 -7.30
CA PHE A 21 -13.75 -5.42 -7.65
C PHE A 21 -12.59 -4.45 -7.35
N TYR A 22 -12.02 -4.53 -6.15
CA TYR A 22 -10.94 -3.61 -5.78
C TYR A 22 -9.69 -3.81 -6.65
N SER A 23 -9.29 -5.05 -6.88
CA SER A 23 -8.06 -5.36 -7.61
C SER A 23 -8.20 -5.12 -9.12
N LEU A 24 -9.36 -5.46 -9.72
CA LEU A 24 -9.53 -5.48 -11.16
C LEU A 24 -10.23 -4.24 -11.74
N GLU A 25 -10.97 -3.49 -10.91
CA GLU A 25 -11.70 -2.30 -11.36
C GLU A 25 -11.22 -1.03 -10.66
N LYS A 26 -11.26 -1.01 -9.31
CA LYS A 26 -10.93 0.18 -8.53
C LYS A 26 -9.47 0.56 -8.61
N LEU A 27 -8.55 -0.39 -8.44
CA LEU A 27 -7.11 -0.11 -8.48
C LEU A 27 -6.65 0.41 -9.85
N PRO A 28 -7.08 -0.18 -11.01
CA PRO A 28 -6.83 0.38 -12.34
C PRO A 28 -7.45 1.77 -12.54
N ALA A 29 -8.64 2.02 -12.02
CA ALA A 29 -9.26 3.35 -12.10
C ALA A 29 -8.44 4.40 -11.32
N LEU A 30 -7.95 4.06 -10.12
CA LEU A 30 -7.13 4.96 -9.31
C LEU A 30 -5.78 5.26 -9.95
N ILE A 31 -5.10 4.25 -10.52
CA ILE A 31 -3.80 4.48 -11.17
C ILE A 31 -3.90 5.37 -12.41
N SER A 32 -5.08 5.46 -13.02
CA SER A 32 -5.34 6.36 -14.15
C SER A 32 -5.57 7.83 -13.76
N VAL A 33 -5.68 8.12 -12.45
CA VAL A 33 -5.80 9.50 -11.95
C VAL A 33 -4.49 10.25 -12.16
N SER A 34 -4.57 11.46 -12.67
CA SER A 34 -3.40 12.34 -12.83
C SER A 34 -2.71 12.56 -11.48
N GLY A 35 -1.40 12.30 -11.43
CA GLY A 35 -0.62 12.38 -10.20
C GLY A 35 -0.50 11.07 -9.42
N PHE A 36 -1.17 10.00 -9.82
CA PHE A 36 -0.85 8.65 -9.39
C PHE A 36 0.29 8.07 -10.25
N HIS A 37 1.21 7.35 -9.62
CA HIS A 37 2.38 6.75 -10.28
C HIS A 37 2.45 5.25 -10.13
N THR A 38 2.25 4.75 -8.92
CA THR A 38 2.22 3.30 -8.64
C THR A 38 1.08 2.98 -7.69
N SER A 39 0.54 1.77 -7.78
CA SER A 39 -0.49 1.26 -6.89
C SER A 39 -0.33 -0.24 -6.69
N GLN A 40 -0.40 -0.71 -5.44
CA GLN A 40 -0.34 -2.14 -5.12
C GLN A 40 -1.22 -2.45 -3.92
N ARG A 41 -1.89 -3.60 -3.94
CA ARG A 41 -2.71 -4.10 -2.83
C ARG A 41 -2.02 -5.23 -2.08
N PHE A 42 -2.33 -5.28 -0.78
CA PHE A 42 -1.75 -6.24 0.14
C PHE A 42 -2.80 -6.79 1.10
N LYS A 43 -2.54 -8.02 1.60
CA LYS A 43 -3.28 -8.64 2.69
C LYS A 43 -2.34 -8.90 3.85
N ALA A 44 -2.76 -8.52 5.06
CA ALA A 44 -2.03 -8.83 6.28
C ALA A 44 -2.04 -10.34 6.56
N VAL A 45 -0.90 -10.87 6.97
CA VAL A 45 -0.75 -12.25 7.47
C VAL A 45 -0.46 -12.28 8.96
N SER A 46 -0.15 -11.12 9.55
CA SER A 46 -0.05 -10.93 11.01
C SER A 46 -1.34 -10.33 11.57
N ALA A 47 -1.61 -10.54 12.85
CA ALA A 47 -2.74 -9.96 13.57
C ALA A 47 -2.43 -8.53 14.06
N GLY A 48 -3.44 -7.82 14.56
CA GLY A 48 -3.30 -6.51 15.23
C GLY A 48 -3.23 -5.32 14.27
N CYS A 49 -3.58 -5.50 13.00
CA CYS A 49 -3.71 -4.43 12.01
C CYS A 49 -4.93 -4.69 11.10
N PRO A 50 -5.40 -3.69 10.34
CA PRO A 50 -6.41 -3.91 9.31
C PRO A 50 -5.97 -4.96 8.30
N VAL A 51 -6.93 -5.78 7.85
CA VAL A 51 -6.64 -6.96 7.00
C VAL A 51 -6.09 -6.57 5.63
N TYR A 52 -6.54 -5.44 5.08
CA TYR A 52 -6.21 -5.00 3.74
C TYR A 52 -5.48 -3.66 3.76
N LEU A 53 -4.48 -3.56 2.91
CA LEU A 53 -3.69 -2.35 2.70
C LEU A 53 -3.56 -2.10 1.19
N ALA A 54 -3.81 -0.87 0.76
CA ALA A 54 -3.41 -0.38 -0.54
C ALA A 54 -2.35 0.71 -0.38
N ILE A 55 -1.28 0.63 -1.16
CA ILE A 55 -0.21 1.63 -1.19
C ILE A 55 -0.16 2.24 -2.58
N HIS A 56 -0.22 3.57 -2.60
CA HIS A 56 -0.11 4.37 -3.82
C HIS A 56 1.06 5.34 -3.71
N SER A 57 1.81 5.51 -4.78
CA SER A 57 2.74 6.63 -4.92
C SER A 57 2.03 7.74 -5.67
N ILE A 58 1.91 8.91 -5.06
CA ILE A 58 1.23 10.07 -5.64
C ILE A 58 2.10 11.33 -5.56
N ASP A 59 1.77 12.36 -6.33
CA ASP A 59 2.52 13.61 -6.33
C ASP A 59 2.39 14.34 -4.98
N ASN A 60 1.18 14.62 -4.55
CA ASN A 60 0.88 15.40 -3.35
C ASN A 60 -0.58 15.22 -2.90
N LEU A 61 -0.98 15.94 -1.83
CA LEU A 61 -2.32 15.90 -1.28
C LEU A 61 -3.41 16.38 -2.26
N ASP A 62 -3.10 17.35 -3.12
CA ASP A 62 -4.09 17.96 -4.03
C ASP A 62 -4.68 16.93 -4.99
N VAL A 63 -3.91 15.89 -5.33
CA VAL A 63 -4.40 14.76 -6.13
C VAL A 63 -5.63 14.11 -5.49
N LEU A 64 -5.63 13.94 -4.17
CA LEU A 64 -6.73 13.32 -3.42
C LEU A 64 -7.92 14.26 -3.20
N LEU A 65 -7.72 15.57 -3.35
CA LEU A 65 -8.76 16.58 -3.23
C LEU A 65 -9.41 16.90 -4.58
N GLY A 66 -8.81 16.46 -5.68
CA GLY A 66 -9.24 16.73 -7.04
C GLY A 66 -10.52 15.99 -7.45
N ASP A 67 -11.23 16.55 -8.43
CA ASP A 67 -12.46 15.95 -8.96
C ASP A 67 -12.21 14.63 -9.68
N GLU A 68 -11.09 14.53 -10.39
CA GLU A 68 -10.71 13.30 -11.08
C GLU A 68 -10.60 12.10 -10.13
N TYR A 69 -9.96 12.29 -8.95
CA TYR A 69 -9.88 11.26 -7.93
C TYR A 69 -11.27 10.85 -7.41
N ARG A 70 -12.15 11.82 -7.16
CA ARG A 70 -13.53 11.55 -6.71
C ARG A 70 -14.35 10.82 -7.78
N GLN A 71 -14.26 11.22 -9.03
CA GLN A 71 -14.97 10.62 -10.16
C GLN A 71 -14.53 9.18 -10.43
N LYS A 72 -13.25 8.88 -10.25
CA LYS A 72 -12.69 7.54 -10.42
C LYS A 72 -12.82 6.64 -9.17
N GLY A 73 -13.69 7.01 -8.24
CA GLY A 73 -14.05 6.21 -7.08
C GLY A 73 -13.12 6.33 -5.88
N GLY A 74 -12.30 7.39 -5.81
CA GLY A 74 -11.47 7.67 -4.65
C GLY A 74 -12.30 7.84 -3.38
N GLY A 75 -11.96 7.09 -2.32
CA GLY A 75 -12.68 7.12 -1.05
C GLY A 75 -14.05 6.45 -1.05
N ASN A 76 -14.44 5.76 -2.12
CA ASN A 76 -15.73 5.09 -2.26
C ASN A 76 -15.55 3.61 -2.59
N PHE A 77 -16.28 2.72 -1.90
CA PHE A 77 -16.31 1.27 -2.13
C PHE A 77 -17.62 0.78 -2.75
N ALA A 78 -18.39 1.68 -3.35
CA ALA A 78 -19.67 1.36 -4.00
C ALA A 78 -20.61 0.57 -3.07
N ARG A 79 -21.20 -0.52 -3.54
CA ARG A 79 -22.16 -1.35 -2.78
C ARG A 79 -21.55 -2.00 -1.52
N TRP A 80 -20.24 -2.13 -1.44
CA TRP A 80 -19.56 -2.75 -0.28
C TRP A 80 -19.21 -1.76 0.83
N GLN A 81 -19.51 -0.48 0.67
CA GLN A 81 -19.15 0.56 1.66
C GLN A 81 -19.62 0.22 3.08
N GLN A 82 -20.79 -0.39 3.24
CA GLN A 82 -21.37 -0.79 4.52
C GLN A 82 -20.60 -1.92 5.23
N HIS A 83 -19.78 -2.69 4.52
CA HIS A 83 -19.00 -3.80 5.06
C HIS A 83 -17.55 -3.44 5.34
N ILE A 84 -17.15 -2.20 5.04
CA ILE A 84 -15.80 -1.71 5.31
C ILE A 84 -15.70 -1.30 6.77
N THR A 85 -14.73 -1.87 7.47
CA THR A 85 -14.37 -1.56 8.86
C THR A 85 -12.90 -1.18 8.96
N ASP A 86 -12.46 -0.68 10.11
CA ASP A 86 -11.05 -0.30 10.37
C ASP A 86 -10.47 0.58 9.27
N TRP A 87 -11.27 1.52 8.78
CA TRP A 87 -10.89 2.39 7.69
C TRP A 87 -9.93 3.48 8.13
N HIS A 88 -8.71 3.46 7.57
CA HIS A 88 -7.68 4.47 7.82
C HIS A 88 -7.05 4.94 6.52
N ARG A 89 -6.76 6.24 6.45
CA ARG A 89 -6.05 6.85 5.32
C ARG A 89 -4.97 7.79 5.80
N ASN A 90 -3.76 7.61 5.26
CA ASN A 90 -2.64 8.47 5.57
C ASN A 90 -1.85 8.86 4.33
N LEU A 91 -1.30 10.06 4.35
CA LEU A 91 -0.32 10.51 3.38
C LEU A 91 1.02 10.69 4.08
N TYR A 92 2.04 10.00 3.57
CA TYR A 92 3.39 10.00 4.12
C TYR A 92 4.37 10.68 3.18
N GLY A 93 5.25 11.50 3.76
CA GLY A 93 6.51 11.97 3.18
C GLY A 93 7.66 11.01 3.47
N GLY A 94 8.85 11.36 2.97
CA GLY A 94 10.08 10.58 3.17
C GLY A 94 10.43 9.65 2.01
N ARG A 95 9.50 9.40 1.10
CA ARG A 95 9.73 8.64 -0.13
C ARG A 95 8.76 9.05 -1.24
N ASP A 96 9.26 9.08 -2.47
CA ASP A 96 8.44 9.46 -3.63
C ASP A 96 7.74 8.26 -4.27
N ARG A 97 8.37 7.08 -4.21
CA ARG A 97 7.84 5.85 -4.81
C ARG A 97 7.91 4.69 -3.84
N ALA A 98 6.81 3.98 -3.70
CA ALA A 98 6.77 2.70 -3.02
C ALA A 98 7.52 1.65 -3.84
N PRO A 99 8.31 0.77 -3.20
CA PRO A 99 8.90 -0.36 -3.89
C PRO A 99 7.80 -1.32 -4.37
N ALA A 100 8.02 -1.98 -5.50
CA ALA A 100 7.20 -3.13 -5.89
C ALA A 100 7.56 -4.31 -4.98
N ILE A 101 6.55 -4.99 -4.45
CA ILE A 101 6.72 -6.19 -3.65
C ILE A 101 6.34 -7.38 -4.54
N GLY A 102 7.27 -8.30 -4.71
CA GLY A 102 7.06 -9.51 -5.51
C GLY A 102 6.18 -10.54 -4.79
N GLU A 103 5.66 -11.49 -5.55
CA GLU A 103 4.76 -12.54 -5.04
C GLU A 103 5.38 -13.35 -3.90
N GLU A 104 6.70 -13.58 -3.95
CA GLU A 104 7.46 -14.35 -2.96
C GLU A 104 8.03 -13.50 -1.81
N ASP A 105 7.71 -12.21 -1.76
CA ASP A 105 8.23 -11.29 -0.75
C ASP A 105 7.14 -10.85 0.23
N TYR A 106 7.55 -10.37 1.41
CA TYR A 106 6.70 -9.62 2.32
C TYR A 106 6.98 -8.12 2.25
N LEU A 107 5.93 -7.33 2.28
CA LEU A 107 6.01 -5.97 2.79
C LEU A 107 5.98 -6.05 4.33
N VAL A 108 6.96 -5.46 4.99
CA VAL A 108 7.07 -5.43 6.46
C VAL A 108 6.90 -3.99 6.92
N MET A 109 6.01 -3.77 7.89
CA MET A 109 5.75 -2.43 8.44
C MET A 109 5.84 -2.47 9.95
N SER A 110 6.48 -1.44 10.55
CA SER A 110 6.51 -1.22 11.99
C SER A 110 5.95 0.15 12.35
N THR A 111 5.18 0.21 13.44
CA THR A 111 4.68 1.46 14.04
C THR A 111 5.42 1.82 15.33
N VAL A 112 6.23 0.91 15.86
CA VAL A 112 6.94 1.07 17.16
C VAL A 112 8.40 1.52 17.00
N GLY A 113 8.92 1.57 15.77
CA GLY A 113 10.28 2.00 15.51
C GLY A 113 11.01 1.15 14.48
N PRO A 114 12.25 1.49 14.12
CA PRO A 114 13.05 0.73 13.17
C PRO A 114 13.72 -0.51 13.79
N ALA A 115 13.91 -0.53 15.13
CA ALA A 115 14.70 -1.57 15.80
C ALA A 115 14.22 -3.00 15.49
N PRO A 116 12.91 -3.33 15.56
CA PRO A 116 12.47 -4.68 15.27
C PRO A 116 12.76 -5.13 13.81
N LEU A 117 12.74 -4.18 12.85
CA LEU A 117 13.06 -4.49 11.46
C LEU A 117 14.56 -4.70 11.26
N LEU A 118 15.39 -3.93 11.98
CA LEU A 118 16.85 -4.09 11.97
C LEU A 118 17.26 -5.43 12.58
N GLU A 119 16.60 -5.87 13.65
CA GLU A 119 16.81 -7.19 14.29
C GLU A 119 16.48 -8.34 13.33
N LEU A 120 15.52 -8.14 12.43
CA LEU A 120 15.20 -9.08 11.35
C LEU A 120 16.17 -8.99 10.15
N GLY A 121 17.24 -8.18 10.26
CA GLY A 121 18.22 -7.98 9.18
C GLY A 121 17.72 -7.14 8.02
N LEU A 122 16.61 -6.41 8.20
CA LEU A 122 16.01 -5.59 7.16
C LEU A 122 16.57 -4.17 7.17
N THR A 123 16.42 -3.46 6.06
CA THR A 123 16.78 -2.05 5.93
C THR A 123 15.51 -1.20 5.90
N PRO A 124 15.03 -0.69 7.04
CA PRO A 124 13.80 0.07 7.10
C PRO A 124 13.94 1.48 6.52
N VAL A 125 12.90 1.93 5.85
CA VAL A 125 12.72 3.31 5.41
C VAL A 125 11.67 3.95 6.29
N GLN A 126 11.98 5.11 6.88
CA GLN A 126 11.02 5.88 7.65
C GLN A 126 10.08 6.65 6.74
N LEU A 127 8.80 6.57 7.03
CA LEU A 127 7.73 7.37 6.47
C LEU A 127 7.14 8.25 7.58
N GLN A 128 6.98 9.55 7.30
CA GLN A 128 6.37 10.49 8.23
C GLN A 128 5.02 10.94 7.72
N ALA A 129 3.97 10.79 8.53
CA ALA A 129 2.63 11.23 8.20
C ALA A 129 2.56 12.76 8.08
N VAL A 130 2.10 13.25 6.94
CA VAL A 130 2.03 14.68 6.63
C VAL A 130 0.60 15.20 6.47
N ALA A 131 -0.34 14.33 6.13
CA ALA A 131 -1.74 14.71 5.94
C ALA A 131 -2.70 13.53 6.16
N LEU A 132 -4.01 13.79 6.09
CA LEU A 132 -5.12 12.91 6.41
C LEU A 132 -5.17 12.63 7.92
N GLU A 133 -5.26 11.37 8.37
CA GLU A 133 -5.38 11.05 9.80
C GLU A 133 -4.11 11.36 10.60
N ARG A 134 -2.94 11.32 9.97
CA ARG A 134 -1.62 11.53 10.60
C ARG A 134 -1.32 10.58 11.77
N PHE A 135 -1.97 9.45 11.80
CA PHE A 135 -1.76 8.42 12.80
C PHE A 135 -1.66 7.04 12.16
N PRO A 136 -0.61 6.26 12.47
CA PRO A 136 0.55 6.63 13.30
C PRO A 136 1.40 7.72 12.63
N ALA A 137 2.04 8.56 13.45
CA ALA A 137 2.85 9.69 12.96
C ALA A 137 4.06 9.23 12.13
N HIS A 138 4.58 8.06 12.45
CA HIS A 138 5.69 7.43 11.73
C HIS A 138 5.39 5.97 11.43
N ARG A 139 5.89 5.51 10.29
CA ARG A 139 5.98 4.09 9.94
C ARG A 139 7.37 3.79 9.40
N TRP A 140 7.86 2.61 9.72
CA TRP A 140 9.08 2.06 9.14
C TRP A 140 8.70 0.90 8.25
N VAL A 141 9.16 0.95 7.00
CA VAL A 141 8.75 0.03 5.94
C VAL A 141 9.98 -0.64 5.36
N ALA A 142 9.92 -1.95 5.18
CA ALA A 142 10.98 -2.73 4.53
C ALA A 142 10.37 -3.82 3.62
N THR A 143 11.18 -4.36 2.74
CA THR A 143 10.88 -5.57 1.98
C THR A 143 11.67 -6.73 2.58
N MET A 144 10.97 -7.81 2.93
CA MET A 144 11.58 -9.07 3.31
C MET A 144 11.50 -10.02 2.12
N ARG A 145 12.65 -10.42 1.61
CA ARG A 145 12.76 -11.37 0.50
C ARG A 145 12.55 -12.80 0.98
N GLN A 146 12.03 -13.66 0.08
CA GLN A 146 11.89 -15.10 0.34
C GLN A 146 10.99 -15.42 1.54
N ARG A 147 9.68 -15.26 1.37
CA ARG A 147 8.66 -15.57 2.39
C ARG A 147 8.79 -16.93 3.05
N SER A 148 9.30 -17.92 2.31
CA SER A 148 9.48 -19.29 2.82
C SER A 148 10.35 -19.37 4.06
N ASP A 149 11.23 -18.38 4.26
CA ASP A 149 12.22 -18.39 5.35
C ASP A 149 11.71 -17.64 6.60
N CYS A 150 10.52 -17.03 6.52
CA CYS A 150 9.95 -16.26 7.60
C CYS A 150 9.00 -17.08 8.47
N ASN A 151 9.28 -17.13 9.78
CA ASN A 151 8.32 -17.59 10.76
C ASN A 151 7.39 -16.43 11.15
N VAL A 152 6.19 -16.41 10.59
CA VAL A 152 5.19 -15.34 10.83
C VAL A 152 4.80 -15.23 12.30
N GLU A 153 4.82 -16.34 13.06
CA GLU A 153 4.48 -16.36 14.49
C GLU A 153 5.57 -15.73 15.38
N ALA A 154 6.79 -15.61 14.86
CA ALA A 154 7.92 -15.02 15.57
C ALA A 154 8.10 -13.51 15.30
N VAL A 155 7.15 -12.86 14.63
CA VAL A 155 7.23 -11.44 14.31
C VAL A 155 7.00 -10.61 15.59
N PRO A 156 7.87 -9.63 15.89
CA PRO A 156 7.73 -8.80 17.08
C PRO A 156 6.41 -8.01 17.13
N GLU A 157 5.92 -7.70 18.32
CA GLU A 157 4.75 -6.85 18.51
C GLU A 157 4.94 -5.49 17.82
N GLY A 158 3.89 -4.99 17.18
CA GLY A 158 3.92 -3.73 16.42
C GLY A 158 4.60 -3.82 15.05
N VAL A 159 5.02 -5.01 14.64
CA VAL A 159 5.47 -5.32 13.28
C VAL A 159 4.39 -6.11 12.56
N HIS A 160 4.06 -5.69 11.35
CA HIS A 160 3.02 -6.30 10.53
C HIS A 160 3.59 -6.77 9.19
N LEU A 161 3.22 -8.00 8.82
CA LEU A 161 3.60 -8.63 7.56
C LEU A 161 2.42 -8.62 6.60
N TYR A 162 2.70 -8.24 5.36
CA TYR A 162 1.70 -8.20 4.29
C TYR A 162 2.20 -8.97 3.07
N VAL A 163 1.33 -9.77 2.48
CA VAL A 163 1.55 -10.41 1.18
C VAL A 163 0.92 -9.55 0.07
N PRO A 164 1.54 -9.43 -1.11
CA PRO A 164 0.92 -8.76 -2.23
C PRO A 164 -0.29 -9.57 -2.73
N MET A 165 -1.37 -8.86 -3.06
CA MET A 165 -2.58 -9.40 -3.70
C MET A 165 -2.60 -9.11 -5.19
N THR A 166 -1.79 -8.15 -5.63
CA THR A 166 -1.66 -7.72 -7.03
C THR A 166 -0.21 -7.43 -7.33
N ASP A 167 0.15 -7.48 -8.60
CA ASP A 167 1.35 -6.80 -9.06
C ASP A 167 1.24 -5.29 -8.79
N GLN A 168 2.38 -4.61 -8.75
CA GLN A 168 2.38 -3.16 -8.69
C GLN A 168 1.98 -2.59 -10.06
N LEU A 169 0.81 -1.95 -10.11
CA LEU A 169 0.39 -1.17 -11.28
C LEU A 169 1.22 0.12 -11.36
N ARG A 170 1.51 0.54 -12.58
CA ARG A 170 2.22 1.79 -12.90
C ARG A 170 1.40 2.63 -13.85
N SER A 171 1.42 3.95 -13.68
CA SER A 171 0.80 4.86 -14.64
C SER A 171 1.60 4.90 -15.95
N ASP A 172 0.96 5.28 -17.05
CA ASP A 172 1.61 5.41 -18.37
C ASP A 172 2.84 6.34 -18.33
N LYS A 173 2.78 7.40 -17.54
CA LYS A 173 3.92 8.33 -17.35
C LYS A 173 5.10 7.63 -16.67
N GLU A 174 4.85 6.81 -15.67
CA GLU A 174 5.89 6.07 -14.94
C GLU A 174 6.53 4.99 -15.84
N ILE A 175 5.73 4.32 -16.66
CA ILE A 175 6.21 3.35 -17.66
C ILE A 175 7.14 4.04 -18.67
N ALA A 176 6.74 5.20 -19.19
CA ALA A 176 7.53 5.97 -20.16
C ALA A 176 8.88 6.43 -19.59
N VAL A 177 8.92 6.88 -18.32
CA VAL A 177 10.16 7.28 -17.64
C VAL A 177 11.11 6.10 -17.45
N THR A 178 10.60 4.93 -17.09
CA THR A 178 11.41 3.73 -16.93
C THR A 178 12.02 3.29 -18.25
N ALA A 179 11.22 3.21 -19.32
CA ALA A 179 11.68 2.84 -20.66
C ALA A 179 12.79 3.79 -21.17
N TRP A 180 12.67 5.10 -20.91
CA TRP A 180 13.67 6.09 -21.32
C TRP A 180 14.99 5.98 -20.50
N ARG A 181 14.94 5.58 -19.23
CA ARG A 181 16.15 5.32 -18.43
C ARG A 181 16.88 4.09 -18.92
N ASP A 182 16.15 3.00 -19.21
CA ASP A 182 16.74 1.75 -19.68
C ASP A 182 17.42 1.91 -21.04
N SER A 183 16.83 2.72 -21.94
CA SER A 183 17.39 3.00 -23.28
C SER A 183 18.70 3.82 -23.25
N ARG A 184 19.05 4.46 -22.13
CA ARG A 184 20.31 5.23 -21.99
C ARG A 184 21.46 4.44 -21.36
N HIS A 185 21.19 3.24 -20.89
CA HIS A 185 22.17 2.35 -20.28
C HIS A 185 22.42 1.07 -21.10
N ALA A 186 21.80 0.98 -22.29
CA ALA A 186 22.07 -0.04 -23.31
C ALA A 186 22.97 0.51 -24.41
#